data_02f06fb4b1188e1f264e1986b5179427
#
_entry.id   02f06fb4b1188e1f264e1986b5179427
#
_cell.length_a   1.000
_cell.length_b   1.000
_cell.length_c   1.000
_cell.angle_alpha   90.00
_cell.angle_beta   90.00
_cell.angle_gamma   90.00
#
_symmetry.space_group_name_H-M   'P 1'
#
loop_
_entity.id
_entity.type
_entity.pdbx_description
1 polymer ?
#
loop_
_entity_poly.entity_id
_entity_poly.type
_entity_poly.pdbx_seq_one_letter_code
_entity_poly.pdbx_strand_id
1 'polypeptide(L)'
;MIGPPTTVTATTTVTATVTPTCEPTTPPLQCDEYGYLIQYNSLYRVDLQTGAYEEVASAVSDANNVNAIGYNPLDDYLYGIANPARQLIRVSSRGEATVVSTFTQAQMGASAYVGDFDSEGYFWFGSGGSTWHQVDLRTPGSPTYGTIVARGTADVLGLGVADWVHIPVAGPYMWGVATGLVGGGSGTTLMRFGLETRRWEAVARYPVLAPGGFGAVYGINNGTLYASNNAVGEIWAFNVLGGDPYLASNGPVSSSNDGARCVLNMLD
;
A
#
# COMPACT_ATOMS: atom_id res chain seq x y z
N MET A 1 -69.85 54.48 1.43
CA MET A 1 -69.41 53.19 0.87
C MET A 1 -68.12 52.83 1.58
N ILE A 2 -68.19 51.85 2.44
CA ILE A 2 -67.05 51.38 3.23
C ILE A 2 -66.50 50.18 2.45
N GLY A 3 -65.23 50.26 2.02
CA GLY A 3 -64.54 49.16 1.29
C GLY A 3 -64.26 48.01 2.23
N PRO A 4 -64.08 46.76 1.67
CA PRO A 4 -63.84 45.57 2.47
C PRO A 4 -62.44 45.56 3.06
N PRO A 5 -62.25 44.91 4.23
CA PRO A 5 -60.95 44.84 4.89
C PRO A 5 -59.92 43.92 4.11
N THR A 6 -58.77 44.45 3.94
CA THR A 6 -57.64 43.69 3.31
C THR A 6 -56.98 42.75 4.34
N THR A 7 -57.09 41.44 4.12
CA THR A 7 -56.44 40.44 4.96
C THR A 7 -55.00 40.33 4.54
N VAL A 8 -54.03 40.62 5.42
CA VAL A 8 -52.62 40.41 5.23
C VAL A 8 -52.25 39.02 5.77
N THR A 9 -51.91 38.09 4.89
CA THR A 9 -51.41 36.76 5.26
C THR A 9 -49.89 36.86 5.50
N ALA A 10 -49.47 36.70 6.73
CA ALA A 10 -48.04 36.59 7.06
C ALA A 10 -47.54 35.17 6.75
N THR A 11 -46.64 35.06 5.80
CA THR A 11 -45.95 33.80 5.48
C THR A 11 -44.73 33.67 6.40
N THR A 12 -44.76 32.75 7.34
CA THR A 12 -43.61 32.44 8.20
C THR A 12 -42.70 31.44 7.46
N THR A 13 -41.57 31.90 6.99
CA THR A 13 -40.54 31.02 6.40
C THR A 13 -39.75 30.38 7.55
N VAL A 14 -39.92 29.08 7.78
CA VAL A 14 -39.10 28.32 8.70
C VAL A 14 -37.83 27.95 7.96
N THR A 15 -36.72 28.61 8.27
CA THR A 15 -35.39 28.22 7.79
C THR A 15 -34.90 27.07 8.67
N ALA A 16 -34.88 25.86 8.13
CA ALA A 16 -34.25 24.73 8.80
C ALA A 16 -32.74 24.95 8.78
N THR A 17 -32.14 25.18 9.93
CA THR A 17 -30.72 25.22 10.12
C THR A 17 -30.23 23.76 10.12
N VAL A 18 -29.63 23.30 9.00
CA VAL A 18 -28.91 22.02 8.94
C VAL A 18 -27.62 22.27 9.69
N THR A 19 -27.52 21.77 10.92
CA THR A 19 -26.23 21.67 11.63
C THR A 19 -25.42 20.63 10.88
N PRO A 20 -24.20 20.95 10.33
CA PRO A 20 -23.36 19.94 9.75
C PRO A 20 -22.95 18.98 10.88
N THR A 21 -23.43 17.76 10.82
CA THR A 21 -22.87 16.66 11.60
C THR A 21 -21.45 16.47 11.08
N CYS A 22 -20.46 16.91 11.85
CA CYS A 22 -19.07 16.55 11.61
C CYS A 22 -18.99 15.04 11.85
N GLU A 23 -19.01 14.25 10.77
CA GLU A 23 -18.63 12.85 10.87
C GLU A 23 -17.19 12.82 11.44
N PRO A 24 -16.89 11.94 12.40
CA PRO A 24 -15.51 11.80 12.89
C PRO A 24 -14.65 11.34 11.71
N THR A 25 -13.97 12.29 11.10
CA THR A 25 -13.01 12.00 10.06
C THR A 25 -11.85 11.26 10.71
N THR A 26 -11.70 9.98 10.38
CA THR A 26 -10.51 9.20 10.75
C THR A 26 -9.30 9.94 10.20
N PRO A 27 -8.31 10.36 11.05
CA PRO A 27 -7.25 11.23 10.59
C PRO A 27 -6.31 10.50 9.63
N PRO A 28 -5.81 11.17 8.58
CA PRO A 28 -4.77 10.62 7.70
C PRO A 28 -3.48 10.40 8.49
N LEU A 29 -2.57 9.62 7.92
CA LEU A 29 -1.20 9.54 8.36
C LEU A 29 -0.48 10.86 8.06
N GLN A 30 0.75 10.96 8.54
CA GLN A 30 1.67 12.00 8.08
C GLN A 30 2.70 11.35 7.15
N CYS A 31 3.16 12.08 6.15
CA CYS A 31 4.27 11.64 5.32
C CYS A 31 5.57 11.77 6.13
N ASP A 32 5.75 10.88 7.11
CA ASP A 32 6.90 10.82 8.00
C ASP A 32 8.00 9.86 7.50
N GLU A 33 9.10 9.73 8.26
CA GLU A 33 10.25 8.90 7.93
C GLU A 33 10.05 7.40 8.18
N TYR A 34 8.97 7.02 8.84
CA TYR A 34 8.74 5.64 9.25
C TYR A 34 8.18 4.76 8.14
N GLY A 35 8.49 3.46 8.24
CA GLY A 35 7.75 2.40 7.56
C GLY A 35 6.52 1.99 8.37
N TYR A 36 5.49 1.57 7.68
CA TYR A 36 4.29 0.95 8.26
C TYR A 36 4.27 -0.52 7.89
N LEU A 37 4.30 -1.37 8.91
CA LEU A 37 4.28 -2.83 8.77
C LEU A 37 2.92 -3.35 9.19
N ILE A 38 2.22 -4.03 8.31
CA ILE A 38 1.08 -4.85 8.71
C ILE A 38 1.57 -6.28 8.95
N GLN A 39 1.12 -6.90 10.04
CA GLN A 39 1.38 -8.30 10.33
C GLN A 39 0.08 -8.97 10.77
N TYR A 40 -0.42 -9.91 9.99
CA TYR A 40 -1.77 -10.43 10.09
C TYR A 40 -2.82 -9.31 10.03
N ASN A 41 -3.24 -8.79 11.18
CA ASN A 41 -4.21 -7.71 11.30
C ASN A 41 -3.72 -6.58 12.24
N SER A 42 -2.48 -6.65 12.70
CA SER A 42 -1.85 -5.61 13.52
C SER A 42 -1.02 -4.67 12.67
N LEU A 43 -1.11 -3.38 12.95
CA LEU A 43 -0.33 -2.32 12.30
C LEU A 43 0.77 -1.83 13.23
N TYR A 44 1.99 -1.79 12.72
CA TYR A 44 3.18 -1.28 13.39
C TYR A 44 3.79 -0.13 12.62
N ARG A 45 4.45 0.76 13.33
CA ARG A 45 5.32 1.81 12.82
C ARG A 45 6.77 1.41 13.08
N VAL A 46 7.62 1.45 12.06
CA VAL A 46 8.99 0.92 12.10
C VAL A 46 9.97 2.01 11.68
N ASP A 47 10.96 2.26 12.52
CA ASP A 47 12.15 3.03 12.15
C ASP A 47 13.08 2.12 11.34
N LEU A 48 13.25 2.43 10.06
CA LEU A 48 14.00 1.58 9.14
C LEU A 48 15.52 1.64 9.36
N GLN A 49 16.03 2.69 10.02
CA GLN A 49 17.46 2.84 10.32
C GLN A 49 17.88 2.11 11.60
N THR A 50 17.03 2.13 12.62
CA THR A 50 17.33 1.52 13.91
C THR A 50 16.68 0.14 14.09
N GLY A 51 15.62 -0.14 13.33
CA GLY A 51 14.78 -1.33 13.47
C GLY A 51 13.79 -1.25 14.63
N ALA A 52 13.76 -0.12 15.37
CA ALA A 52 12.79 0.08 16.45
C ALA A 52 11.36 0.13 15.89
N TYR A 53 10.42 -0.45 16.62
CA TYR A 53 9.02 -0.49 16.17
C TYR A 53 8.06 -0.35 17.34
N GLU A 54 6.87 0.15 17.04
CA GLU A 54 5.76 0.29 17.97
C GLU A 54 4.44 -0.16 17.35
N GLU A 55 3.55 -0.74 18.15
CA GLU A 55 2.22 -1.11 17.69
C GLU A 55 1.33 0.14 17.63
N VAL A 56 0.73 0.39 16.45
CA VAL A 56 -0.26 1.44 16.24
C VAL A 56 -1.66 0.92 16.55
N ALA A 57 -1.97 -0.30 16.10
CA ALA A 57 -3.26 -0.95 16.33
C ALA A 57 -3.10 -2.48 16.28
N SER A 58 -3.73 -3.18 17.22
CA SER A 58 -3.74 -4.64 17.30
C SER A 58 -4.77 -5.31 16.38
N ALA A 59 -5.74 -4.56 15.87
CA ALA A 59 -6.78 -5.04 14.98
C ALA A 59 -7.23 -3.90 14.06
N VAL A 60 -6.71 -3.90 12.82
CA VAL A 60 -7.02 -2.88 11.80
C VAL A 60 -8.41 -3.07 11.22
N SER A 61 -8.86 -4.33 11.09
CA SER A 61 -10.15 -4.66 10.50
C SER A 61 -10.77 -5.89 11.17
N ASP A 62 -12.01 -6.22 10.82
CA ASP A 62 -12.67 -7.47 11.25
C ASP A 62 -12.12 -8.71 10.53
N ALA A 63 -11.24 -8.54 9.54
CA ALA A 63 -10.61 -9.64 8.83
C ALA A 63 -9.44 -10.23 9.66
N ASN A 64 -9.16 -11.52 9.45
CA ASN A 64 -8.05 -12.19 10.13
C ASN A 64 -6.68 -11.81 9.55
N ASN A 65 -6.64 -11.26 8.34
CA ASN A 65 -5.43 -10.91 7.63
C ASN A 65 -5.67 -9.70 6.73
N VAL A 66 -4.84 -8.68 6.92
CA VAL A 66 -4.70 -7.55 6.00
C VAL A 66 -3.33 -7.67 5.36
N ASN A 67 -3.27 -7.48 4.04
CA ASN A 67 -2.01 -7.58 3.29
C ASN A 67 -2.12 -6.74 2.01
N ALA A 68 -1.10 -6.75 1.15
CA ALA A 68 -1.07 -5.91 -0.04
C ALA A 68 -1.31 -4.44 0.32
N ILE A 69 -0.54 -3.89 1.28
CA ILE A 69 -0.72 -2.50 1.68
C ILE A 69 0.12 -1.55 0.83
N GLY A 70 -0.34 -0.31 0.69
CA GLY A 70 0.39 0.77 0.05
C GLY A 70 0.03 2.11 0.69
N TYR A 71 0.98 3.04 0.69
CA TYR A 71 0.76 4.41 1.14
C TYR A 71 0.32 5.27 -0.04
N ASN A 72 -0.86 5.88 0.07
CA ASN A 72 -1.34 6.79 -0.97
C ASN A 72 -0.84 8.22 -0.69
N PRO A 73 0.09 8.76 -1.50
CA PRO A 73 0.61 10.11 -1.29
C PRO A 73 -0.38 11.23 -1.64
N LEU A 74 -1.56 10.90 -2.21
CA LEU A 74 -2.58 11.89 -2.57
C LEU A 74 -3.51 12.23 -1.40
N ASP A 75 -3.69 11.32 -0.43
CA ASP A 75 -4.61 11.51 0.69
C ASP A 75 -4.03 11.11 2.05
N ASP A 76 -2.76 10.63 2.06
CA ASP A 76 -2.02 10.24 3.25
C ASP A 76 -2.68 9.12 4.08
N TYR A 77 -3.31 8.14 3.41
CA TYR A 77 -3.82 6.93 4.03
C TYR A 77 -3.07 5.69 3.55
N LEU A 78 -3.05 4.66 4.39
CA LEU A 78 -2.73 3.33 3.91
C LEU A 78 -3.97 2.71 3.26
N TYR A 79 -3.74 1.95 2.21
CA TYR A 79 -4.74 1.08 1.62
C TYR A 79 -4.23 -0.35 1.61
N GLY A 80 -5.14 -1.31 1.65
CA GLY A 80 -4.75 -2.71 1.65
C GLY A 80 -5.93 -3.63 1.38
N ILE A 81 -5.64 -4.92 1.27
CA ILE A 81 -6.64 -5.95 1.02
C ILE A 81 -6.89 -6.76 2.29
N ALA A 82 -8.11 -6.71 2.79
CA ALA A 82 -8.59 -7.55 3.88
C ALA A 82 -8.99 -8.93 3.34
N ASN A 83 -8.20 -9.96 3.69
CA ASN A 83 -8.39 -11.34 3.27
C ASN A 83 -9.10 -12.18 4.37
N PRO A 84 -9.93 -13.14 4.01
CA PRO A 84 -10.38 -13.55 2.67
C PRO A 84 -11.59 -12.77 2.16
N ALA A 85 -12.02 -11.70 2.83
CA ALA A 85 -13.20 -10.91 2.47
C ALA A 85 -13.07 -10.19 1.12
N ARG A 86 -11.84 -10.05 0.59
CA ARG A 86 -11.52 -9.34 -0.65
C ARG A 86 -11.98 -7.88 -0.62
N GLN A 87 -11.87 -7.26 0.54
CA GLN A 87 -12.20 -5.86 0.72
C GLN A 87 -10.96 -5.00 0.54
N LEU A 88 -11.06 -4.00 -0.32
CA LEU A 88 -10.14 -2.87 -0.33
C LEU A 88 -10.52 -1.98 0.84
N ILE A 89 -9.59 -1.82 1.76
CA ILE A 89 -9.76 -0.96 2.94
C ILE A 89 -8.83 0.23 2.86
N ARG A 90 -9.24 1.34 3.47
CA ARG A 90 -8.43 2.52 3.76
C ARG A 90 -8.20 2.60 5.25
N VAL A 91 -6.95 2.78 5.68
CA VAL A 91 -6.54 2.73 7.09
C VAL A 91 -5.99 4.09 7.52
N SER A 92 -6.47 4.58 8.65
CA SER A 92 -6.08 5.88 9.24
C SER A 92 -4.79 5.78 10.05
N SER A 93 -4.28 6.93 10.52
CA SER A 93 -3.14 7.00 11.44
C SER A 93 -3.37 6.33 12.80
N ARG A 94 -4.61 5.99 13.12
CA ARG A 94 -4.99 5.25 14.34
C ARG A 94 -5.20 3.76 14.08
N GLY A 95 -4.94 3.29 12.84
CA GLY A 95 -5.23 1.91 12.44
C GLY A 95 -6.72 1.60 12.23
N GLU A 96 -7.57 2.62 12.13
CA GLU A 96 -9.01 2.44 11.88
C GLU A 96 -9.27 2.23 10.39
N ALA A 97 -9.89 1.10 10.03
CA ALA A 97 -10.19 0.80 8.64
C ALA A 97 -11.58 1.23 8.20
N THR A 98 -11.67 1.70 6.97
CA THR A 98 -12.93 1.95 6.25
C THR A 98 -12.93 1.14 4.95
N VAL A 99 -14.00 0.40 4.69
CA VAL A 99 -14.16 -0.36 3.44
C VAL A 99 -14.43 0.61 2.29
N VAL A 100 -13.58 0.57 1.28
CA VAL A 100 -13.71 1.35 0.04
C VAL A 100 -14.47 0.57 -1.01
N SER A 101 -14.12 -0.71 -1.19
CA SER A 101 -14.74 -1.62 -2.17
C SER A 101 -14.66 -3.06 -1.71
N THR A 102 -15.53 -3.90 -2.27
CA THR A 102 -15.46 -5.36 -2.11
C THR A 102 -15.41 -6.00 -3.49
N PHE A 103 -14.39 -6.83 -3.72
CA PHE A 103 -14.20 -7.52 -4.98
C PHE A 103 -14.76 -8.95 -4.94
N THR A 104 -15.27 -9.40 -6.07
CA THR A 104 -15.64 -10.81 -6.24
C THR A 104 -14.39 -11.67 -6.46
N GLN A 105 -14.50 -12.97 -6.24
CA GLN A 105 -13.42 -13.90 -6.56
C GLN A 105 -13.04 -13.87 -8.05
N ALA A 106 -13.99 -13.66 -8.93
CA ALA A 106 -13.74 -13.54 -10.38
C ALA A 106 -12.94 -12.27 -10.74
N GLN A 107 -13.05 -11.21 -9.94
CA GLN A 107 -12.32 -9.98 -10.14
C GLN A 107 -10.87 -10.04 -9.62
N MET A 108 -10.67 -10.57 -8.41
CA MET A 108 -9.41 -10.47 -7.68
C MET A 108 -8.65 -11.81 -7.56
N GLY A 109 -9.36 -12.96 -7.64
CA GLY A 109 -8.78 -14.25 -7.30
C GLY A 109 -8.91 -14.59 -5.81
N ALA A 110 -8.02 -15.46 -5.31
CA ALA A 110 -8.13 -15.99 -3.95
C ALA A 110 -7.61 -15.02 -2.88
N SER A 111 -6.45 -14.41 -3.10
CA SER A 111 -5.78 -13.53 -2.13
C SER A 111 -4.83 -12.58 -2.85
N ALA A 112 -4.44 -11.50 -2.16
CA ALA A 112 -3.39 -10.58 -2.56
C ALA A 112 -2.45 -10.33 -1.38
N TYR A 113 -1.15 -10.17 -1.66
CA TYR A 113 -0.12 -9.95 -0.65
C TYR A 113 1.07 -9.11 -1.14
N VAL A 114 0.96 -8.48 -2.29
CA VAL A 114 1.85 -7.41 -2.74
C VAL A 114 0.99 -6.20 -3.09
N GLY A 115 1.35 -5.02 -2.65
CA GLY A 115 0.56 -3.82 -2.89
C GLY A 115 1.35 -2.52 -2.77
N ASP A 116 1.10 -1.56 -3.67
CA ASP A 116 1.57 -0.17 -3.54
C ASP A 116 0.88 0.76 -4.54
N PHE A 117 1.10 2.05 -4.41
CA PHE A 117 0.61 3.09 -5.30
C PHE A 117 1.65 3.49 -6.35
N ASP A 118 1.18 3.81 -7.54
CA ASP A 118 2.00 4.56 -8.51
C ASP A 118 1.89 6.08 -8.28
N SER A 119 2.71 6.83 -9.02
CA SER A 119 2.73 8.31 -8.93
C SER A 119 1.43 8.99 -9.39
N GLU A 120 0.55 8.27 -10.09
CA GLU A 120 -0.73 8.79 -10.56
C GLU A 120 -1.86 8.57 -9.54
N GLY A 121 -1.65 7.74 -8.51
CA GLY A 121 -2.65 7.39 -7.49
C GLY A 121 -3.47 6.16 -7.85
N TYR A 122 -2.99 5.32 -8.75
CA TYR A 122 -3.53 3.98 -8.89
C TYR A 122 -2.91 3.04 -7.85
N PHE A 123 -3.76 2.26 -7.21
CA PHE A 123 -3.33 1.19 -6.32
C PHE A 123 -3.12 -0.10 -7.12
N TRP A 124 -1.92 -0.65 -7.02
CA TRP A 124 -1.53 -1.90 -7.66
C TRP A 124 -1.39 -2.99 -6.63
N PHE A 125 -2.07 -4.11 -6.84
CA PHE A 125 -1.97 -5.24 -5.93
C PHE A 125 -1.98 -6.57 -6.68
N GLY A 126 -1.50 -7.64 -6.04
CA GLY A 126 -1.45 -8.96 -6.66
C GLY A 126 -0.93 -10.06 -5.75
N SER A 127 -0.54 -11.17 -6.39
CA SER A 127 0.03 -12.35 -5.70
C SER A 127 1.39 -12.69 -6.30
N GLY A 128 2.46 -12.49 -5.54
CA GLY A 128 3.82 -12.86 -5.89
C GLY A 128 4.37 -12.20 -7.16
N GLY A 129 3.73 -11.12 -7.62
CA GLY A 129 4.03 -10.48 -8.89
C GLY A 129 3.52 -11.23 -10.13
N SER A 130 3.03 -12.48 -10.01
CA SER A 130 2.50 -13.27 -11.14
C SER A 130 1.10 -12.82 -11.57
N THR A 131 0.31 -12.26 -10.66
CA THR A 131 -0.96 -11.60 -10.95
C THR A 131 -0.90 -10.15 -10.52
N TRP A 132 -1.57 -9.27 -11.25
CA TRP A 132 -1.63 -7.87 -10.93
C TRP A 132 -3.01 -7.28 -11.21
N HIS A 133 -3.39 -6.32 -10.40
CA HIS A 133 -4.63 -5.55 -10.50
C HIS A 133 -4.28 -4.07 -10.33
N GLN A 134 -4.97 -3.20 -11.06
CA GLN A 134 -4.86 -1.75 -10.95
C GLN A 134 -6.22 -1.19 -10.56
N VAL A 135 -6.29 -0.50 -9.42
CA VAL A 135 -7.50 0.13 -8.90
C VAL A 135 -7.38 1.64 -9.01
N ASP A 136 -8.43 2.31 -9.47
CA ASP A 136 -8.47 3.77 -9.51
C ASP A 136 -8.82 4.34 -8.13
N LEU A 137 -7.86 5.01 -7.50
CA LEU A 137 -8.04 5.73 -6.23
C LEU A 137 -7.67 7.21 -6.33
N ARG A 138 -7.58 7.75 -7.55
CA ARG A 138 -7.12 9.12 -7.82
C ARG A 138 -8.09 10.21 -7.37
N THR A 139 -9.38 9.99 -7.60
CA THR A 139 -10.39 11.04 -7.37
C THR A 139 -11.60 10.45 -6.64
N PRO A 140 -11.72 10.66 -5.33
CA PRO A 140 -12.90 10.25 -4.58
C PRO A 140 -14.19 10.76 -5.22
N GLY A 141 -15.20 9.89 -5.32
CA GLY A 141 -16.48 10.20 -5.94
C GLY A 141 -16.52 10.11 -7.46
N SER A 142 -15.40 9.81 -8.14
CA SER A 142 -15.44 9.49 -9.57
C SER A 142 -16.13 8.13 -9.82
N PRO A 143 -16.73 7.89 -11.00
CA PRO A 143 -17.39 6.63 -11.30
C PRO A 143 -16.48 5.40 -11.25
N THR A 144 -15.17 5.58 -11.38
CA THR A 144 -14.15 4.52 -11.36
C THR A 144 -13.46 4.38 -10.02
N TYR A 145 -13.69 5.29 -9.05
CA TYR A 145 -13.06 5.24 -7.73
C TYR A 145 -13.36 3.92 -7.01
N GLY A 146 -12.31 3.25 -6.56
CA GLY A 146 -12.39 1.95 -5.88
C GLY A 146 -12.67 0.78 -6.83
N THR A 147 -12.64 0.95 -8.16
CA THR A 147 -12.85 -0.15 -9.10
C THR A 147 -11.55 -0.65 -9.71
N ILE A 148 -11.48 -1.95 -10.02
CA ILE A 148 -10.39 -2.53 -10.79
C ILE A 148 -10.54 -2.08 -12.25
N VAL A 149 -9.62 -1.22 -12.71
CA VAL A 149 -9.62 -0.66 -14.08
C VAL A 149 -8.77 -1.48 -15.06
N ALA A 150 -7.80 -2.24 -14.54
CA ALA A 150 -7.01 -3.18 -15.33
C ALA A 150 -6.51 -4.33 -14.44
N ARG A 151 -6.25 -5.49 -15.05
CA ARG A 151 -5.69 -6.67 -14.38
C ARG A 151 -5.06 -7.61 -15.40
N GLY A 152 -4.19 -8.48 -14.93
CA GLY A 152 -3.55 -9.48 -15.79
C GLY A 152 -2.60 -10.39 -15.03
N THR A 153 -1.80 -11.11 -15.82
CA THR A 153 -0.73 -11.97 -15.33
C THR A 153 0.61 -11.54 -15.93
N ALA A 154 1.69 -11.86 -15.26
CA ALA A 154 3.05 -11.62 -15.73
C ALA A 154 3.94 -12.81 -15.41
N ASP A 155 4.91 -13.11 -16.28
CA ASP A 155 5.96 -14.07 -16.03
C ASP A 155 6.98 -13.46 -15.05
N VAL A 156 7.12 -14.06 -13.89
CA VAL A 156 8.05 -13.65 -12.82
C VAL A 156 9.45 -14.25 -12.98
N LEU A 157 9.80 -14.74 -14.16
CA LEU A 157 11.12 -15.30 -14.50
C LEU A 157 11.54 -16.51 -13.63
N GLY A 158 10.57 -17.30 -13.19
CA GLY A 158 10.76 -18.44 -12.29
C GLY A 158 10.98 -18.05 -10.83
N LEU A 159 10.81 -16.78 -10.49
CA LEU A 159 10.91 -16.21 -9.14
C LEU A 159 9.54 -15.71 -8.66
N GLY A 160 9.53 -15.00 -7.54
CA GLY A 160 8.36 -14.29 -7.05
C GLY A 160 8.81 -13.28 -6.01
N VAL A 161 8.05 -12.20 -5.89
CA VAL A 161 8.26 -11.19 -4.86
C VAL A 161 7.19 -11.35 -3.78
N ALA A 162 7.59 -11.16 -2.54
CA ALA A 162 6.64 -11.23 -1.42
C ALA A 162 6.01 -9.86 -1.11
N ASP A 163 6.62 -8.80 -1.64
CA ASP A 163 6.10 -7.43 -1.62
C ASP A 163 6.77 -6.59 -2.73
N TRP A 164 6.16 -5.45 -3.08
CA TRP A 164 6.70 -4.49 -4.05
C TRP A 164 6.43 -3.03 -3.66
N VAL A 165 7.22 -2.10 -4.23
CA VAL A 165 7.10 -0.67 -3.97
C VAL A 165 7.37 0.15 -5.22
N HIS A 166 6.66 1.26 -5.40
CA HIS A 166 6.95 2.25 -6.43
C HIS A 166 7.91 3.32 -5.93
N ILE A 167 8.98 3.58 -6.69
CA ILE A 167 9.96 4.62 -6.39
C ILE A 167 10.01 5.58 -7.59
N PRO A 168 9.36 6.74 -7.54
CA PRO A 168 9.17 7.62 -8.70
C PRO A 168 10.44 8.02 -9.44
N VAL A 169 11.54 8.32 -8.72
CA VAL A 169 12.83 8.69 -9.34
C VAL A 169 13.41 7.57 -10.22
N ALA A 170 13.04 6.32 -9.95
CA ALA A 170 13.50 5.14 -10.69
C ALA A 170 12.59 4.77 -11.87
N GLY A 171 11.62 5.62 -12.22
CA GLY A 171 10.73 5.45 -13.36
C GLY A 171 9.44 4.68 -13.07
N PRO A 172 8.66 4.35 -14.09
CA PRO A 172 7.33 3.75 -13.96
C PRO A 172 7.41 2.24 -13.69
N TYR A 173 7.92 1.87 -12.52
CA TYR A 173 8.13 0.49 -12.09
C TYR A 173 7.64 0.25 -10.68
N MET A 174 7.14 -0.97 -10.40
CA MET A 174 7.11 -1.55 -9.08
C MET A 174 8.40 -2.35 -8.86
N TRP A 175 9.07 -2.13 -7.76
CA TRP A 175 10.32 -2.77 -7.39
C TRP A 175 10.10 -3.80 -6.28
N GLY A 176 10.75 -4.92 -6.37
CA GLY A 176 10.67 -5.97 -5.36
C GLY A 176 11.96 -6.77 -5.26
N VAL A 177 12.09 -7.50 -4.17
CA VAL A 177 13.25 -8.35 -3.89
C VAL A 177 12.81 -9.80 -3.85
N ALA A 178 13.33 -10.59 -4.78
CA ALA A 178 12.97 -12.00 -4.92
C ALA A 178 14.01 -12.91 -4.27
N THR A 179 13.54 -13.98 -3.65
CA THR A 179 14.39 -15.08 -3.17
C THR A 179 14.84 -15.93 -4.35
N GLY A 180 16.14 -16.18 -4.48
CA GLY A 180 16.75 -16.96 -5.55
C GLY A 180 17.32 -16.11 -6.68
N LEU A 181 17.94 -16.79 -7.63
CA LEU A 181 18.54 -16.19 -8.82
C LEU A 181 17.80 -16.62 -10.07
N VAL A 182 17.62 -15.71 -11.02
CA VAL A 182 17.07 -16.05 -12.34
C VAL A 182 17.96 -17.09 -13.02
N GLY A 183 17.36 -18.19 -13.45
CA GLY A 183 18.07 -19.35 -14.00
C GLY A 183 18.47 -20.39 -12.95
N GLY A 184 18.14 -20.16 -11.67
CA GLY A 184 18.37 -21.08 -10.54
C GLY A 184 19.58 -20.70 -9.70
N GLY A 185 19.60 -21.22 -8.48
CA GLY A 185 20.66 -20.99 -7.49
C GLY A 185 20.21 -20.22 -6.27
N SER A 186 21.05 -20.25 -5.23
CA SER A 186 20.83 -19.53 -3.97
C SER A 186 21.26 -18.07 -4.12
N GLY A 187 20.57 -17.18 -3.42
CA GLY A 187 20.84 -15.73 -3.41
C GLY A 187 19.56 -14.92 -3.47
N THR A 188 19.71 -13.66 -3.83
CA THR A 188 18.64 -12.67 -3.90
C THR A 188 18.72 -11.93 -5.24
N THR A 189 17.57 -11.63 -5.83
CA THR A 189 17.47 -10.87 -7.08
C THR A 189 16.62 -9.61 -6.86
N LEU A 190 17.18 -8.44 -7.21
CA LEU A 190 16.40 -7.21 -7.33
C LEU A 190 15.63 -7.23 -8.65
N MET A 191 14.33 -7.08 -8.58
CA MET A 191 13.42 -7.16 -9.71
C MET A 191 12.59 -5.89 -9.86
N ARG A 192 12.14 -5.61 -11.07
CA ARG A 192 11.16 -4.54 -11.34
C ARG A 192 10.08 -5.00 -12.30
N PHE A 193 8.86 -4.56 -12.04
CA PHE A 193 7.69 -4.74 -12.89
C PHE A 193 7.34 -3.44 -13.60
N GLY A 194 7.39 -3.42 -14.93
CA GLY A 194 7.06 -2.22 -15.72
C GLY A 194 5.56 -1.92 -15.71
N LEU A 195 5.19 -0.74 -15.23
CA LEU A 195 3.78 -0.30 -15.16
C LEU A 195 3.13 -0.13 -16.53
N GLU A 196 3.90 0.13 -17.58
CA GLU A 196 3.43 0.23 -18.96
C GLU A 196 3.56 -1.11 -19.70
N THR A 197 4.70 -1.79 -19.54
CA THR A 197 5.02 -3.03 -20.29
C THR A 197 4.34 -4.26 -19.73
N ARG A 198 3.95 -4.23 -18.44
CA ARG A 198 3.37 -5.37 -17.70
C ARG A 198 4.31 -6.58 -17.66
N ARG A 199 5.62 -6.32 -17.61
CA ARG A 199 6.66 -7.35 -17.62
C ARG A 199 7.63 -7.16 -16.47
N TRP A 200 8.12 -8.29 -15.96
CA TRP A 200 9.20 -8.33 -14.99
C TRP A 200 10.56 -8.32 -15.66
N GLU A 201 11.51 -7.65 -15.02
CA GLU A 201 12.92 -7.64 -15.35
C GLU A 201 13.75 -7.90 -14.10
N ALA A 202 14.80 -8.75 -14.23
CA ALA A 202 15.83 -8.90 -13.22
C ALA A 202 16.88 -7.81 -13.41
N VAL A 203 17.05 -6.95 -12.41
CA VAL A 203 17.94 -5.78 -12.49
C VAL A 203 19.33 -6.11 -11.94
N ALA A 204 19.39 -6.74 -10.76
CA ALA A 204 20.65 -7.11 -10.14
C ALA A 204 20.52 -8.45 -9.40
N ARG A 205 21.65 -9.17 -9.27
CA ARG A 205 21.74 -10.48 -8.61
C ARG A 205 22.78 -10.43 -7.51
N TYR A 206 22.41 -10.92 -6.34
CA TYR A 206 23.25 -10.93 -5.14
C TYR A 206 23.42 -12.36 -4.62
N PRO A 207 24.37 -13.15 -5.21
CA PRO A 207 24.55 -14.57 -4.85
C PRO A 207 25.03 -14.77 -3.42
N VAL A 208 25.69 -13.78 -2.84
CA VAL A 208 26.23 -13.82 -1.47
C VAL A 208 25.23 -13.38 -0.41
N LEU A 209 24.15 -12.71 -0.82
CA LEU A 209 23.09 -12.33 0.10
C LEU A 209 22.20 -13.55 0.35
N ALA A 210 22.05 -13.93 1.62
CA ALA A 210 21.25 -15.09 1.99
C ALA A 210 19.82 -14.95 1.46
N PRO A 211 19.24 -16.02 0.90
CA PRO A 211 17.87 -15.99 0.45
C PRO A 211 16.93 -15.78 1.63
N GLY A 212 15.98 -14.86 1.49
CA GLY A 212 14.96 -14.58 2.49
C GLY A 212 13.65 -14.17 1.84
N GLY A 213 12.55 -14.43 2.54
CA GLY A 213 11.25 -13.84 2.16
C GLY A 213 11.23 -12.39 2.61
N PHE A 214 11.31 -11.46 1.67
CA PHE A 214 11.22 -10.03 1.93
C PHE A 214 9.75 -9.60 1.82
N GLY A 215 9.00 -9.83 2.89
CA GLY A 215 7.55 -9.68 2.89
C GLY A 215 7.05 -8.28 3.26
N ALA A 216 7.95 -7.34 3.51
CA ALA A 216 7.66 -5.93 3.67
C ALA A 216 8.75 -5.12 2.99
N VAL A 217 8.37 -4.26 2.04
CA VAL A 217 9.30 -3.34 1.38
C VAL A 217 8.86 -1.90 1.53
N TYR A 218 9.83 -0.98 1.54
CA TYR A 218 9.60 0.43 1.78
C TYR A 218 10.46 1.24 0.82
N GLY A 219 9.88 2.23 0.12
CA GLY A 219 10.59 3.06 -0.84
C GLY A 219 10.88 4.46 -0.33
N ILE A 220 12.03 5.01 -0.75
CA ILE A 220 12.35 6.43 -0.63
C ILE A 220 12.64 6.97 -2.03
N ASN A 221 12.15 8.16 -2.35
CA ASN A 221 12.32 8.75 -3.67
C ASN A 221 13.74 9.27 -3.97
N ASN A 222 14.74 8.77 -3.22
CA ASN A 222 16.16 8.89 -3.53
C ASN A 222 16.73 7.65 -4.25
N GLY A 223 15.89 6.63 -4.47
CA GLY A 223 16.26 5.35 -5.07
C GLY A 223 16.53 4.24 -4.06
N THR A 224 16.31 4.47 -2.77
CA THR A 224 16.47 3.44 -1.74
C THR A 224 15.21 2.59 -1.60
N LEU A 225 15.37 1.29 -1.62
CA LEU A 225 14.39 0.29 -1.26
C LEU A 225 14.88 -0.44 -0.01
N TYR A 226 14.15 -0.33 1.09
CA TYR A 226 14.35 -1.17 2.26
C TYR A 226 13.50 -2.43 2.15
N ALA A 227 14.09 -3.58 2.49
CA ALA A 227 13.42 -4.88 2.43
C ALA A 227 13.63 -5.65 3.74
N SER A 228 12.54 -5.99 4.41
CA SER A 228 12.55 -6.72 5.68
C SER A 228 12.51 -8.23 5.42
N ASN A 229 13.53 -8.94 5.92
CA ASN A 229 13.61 -10.40 5.86
C ASN A 229 12.73 -10.99 6.97
N ASN A 230 11.68 -11.68 6.59
CA ASN A 230 10.69 -12.23 7.51
C ASN A 230 11.27 -13.20 8.54
N ALA A 231 12.26 -14.00 8.14
CA ALA A 231 12.80 -15.08 8.98
C ALA A 231 13.70 -14.59 10.10
N VAL A 232 14.43 -13.49 9.88
CA VAL A 232 15.50 -13.03 10.79
C VAL A 232 15.33 -11.57 11.23
N GLY A 233 14.40 -10.84 10.64
CA GLY A 233 14.12 -9.43 10.96
C GLY A 233 15.15 -8.45 10.39
N GLU A 234 16.13 -8.91 9.62
CA GLU A 234 17.11 -8.02 8.96
C GLU A 234 16.41 -7.10 7.96
N ILE A 235 16.70 -5.80 8.04
CA ILE A 235 16.25 -4.79 7.09
C ILE A 235 17.44 -4.43 6.20
N TRP A 236 17.36 -4.83 4.94
CA TRP A 236 18.37 -4.57 3.93
C TRP A 236 17.99 -3.37 3.07
N ALA A 237 18.96 -2.50 2.80
CA ALA A 237 18.81 -1.36 1.89
C ALA A 237 19.40 -1.72 0.52
N PHE A 238 18.60 -1.58 -0.53
CA PHE A 238 18.98 -1.73 -1.94
C PHE A 238 18.88 -0.36 -2.61
N ASN A 239 19.87 0.02 -3.39
CA ASN A 239 19.75 1.18 -4.26
C ASN A 239 19.29 0.70 -5.64
N VAL A 240 18.04 1.03 -6.02
CA VAL A 240 17.45 0.60 -7.31
C VAL A 240 18.09 1.31 -8.50
N LEU A 241 18.84 2.39 -8.27
CA LEU A 241 19.61 3.10 -9.29
C LEU A 241 21.02 2.51 -9.50
N GLY A 242 21.44 1.56 -8.64
CA GLY A 242 22.70 0.84 -8.72
C GLY A 242 23.49 0.84 -7.42
N GLY A 243 24.38 -0.13 -7.28
CA GLY A 243 25.22 -0.34 -6.09
C GLY A 243 24.89 -1.64 -5.34
N ASP A 244 25.72 -1.96 -4.36
CA ASP A 244 25.55 -3.14 -3.53
C ASP A 244 24.60 -2.85 -2.36
N PRO A 245 23.79 -3.85 -1.97
CA PRO A 245 22.91 -3.72 -0.81
C PRO A 245 23.75 -3.78 0.48
N TYR A 246 23.22 -3.16 1.53
CA TYR A 246 23.82 -3.22 2.87
C TYR A 246 22.73 -3.48 3.93
N LEU A 247 23.14 -4.09 5.04
CA LEU A 247 22.30 -4.27 6.21
C LEU A 247 22.11 -2.91 6.89
N ALA A 248 20.88 -2.39 6.86
CA ALA A 248 20.54 -1.11 7.45
C ALA A 248 20.27 -1.25 8.95
N SER A 249 19.43 -2.22 9.34
CA SER A 249 19.02 -2.42 10.73
C SER A 249 18.46 -3.83 10.96
N ASN A 250 18.01 -4.09 12.20
CA ASN A 250 17.29 -5.30 12.55
C ASN A 250 15.95 -4.92 13.17
N GLY A 251 14.89 -5.17 12.45
CA GLY A 251 13.51 -4.98 12.85
C GLY A 251 12.87 -6.25 13.40
N PRO A 252 11.53 -6.30 13.48
CA PRO A 252 10.84 -7.48 13.95
C PRO A 252 10.93 -8.66 12.97
N VAL A 253 11.08 -9.87 13.51
CA VAL A 253 10.74 -11.10 12.78
C VAL A 253 9.24 -11.08 12.52
N SER A 254 8.81 -11.38 11.31
CA SER A 254 7.43 -11.24 10.90
C SER A 254 6.98 -12.38 9.99
N SER A 255 5.67 -12.52 9.84
CA SER A 255 5.05 -13.47 8.91
C SER A 255 3.66 -12.99 8.52
N SER A 256 3.19 -13.35 7.32
CA SER A 256 1.92 -12.85 6.81
C SER A 256 1.84 -11.31 6.91
N ASN A 257 2.87 -10.67 6.40
CA ASN A 257 3.14 -9.24 6.56
C ASN A 257 3.23 -8.55 5.21
N ASP A 258 3.18 -7.23 5.26
CA ASP A 258 3.41 -6.35 4.13
C ASP A 258 3.85 -4.97 4.62
N GLY A 259 4.53 -4.20 3.78
CA GLY A 259 5.11 -2.92 4.15
C GLY A 259 4.64 -1.77 3.27
N ALA A 260 4.54 -0.58 3.84
CA ALA A 260 4.27 0.64 3.10
C ALA A 260 4.99 1.83 3.74
N ARG A 261 5.29 2.85 2.95
CA ARG A 261 5.91 4.10 3.43
C ARG A 261 5.52 5.26 2.53
N CYS A 262 5.45 6.46 3.08
CA CYS A 262 5.41 7.67 2.25
C CYS A 262 6.74 7.79 1.48
N VAL A 263 6.70 7.43 0.20
CA VAL A 263 7.88 7.46 -0.68
C VAL A 263 8.45 8.88 -0.86
N LEU A 264 7.63 9.91 -0.68
CA LEU A 264 8.00 11.31 -0.84
C LEU A 264 8.78 11.89 0.34
N ASN A 265 8.73 11.25 1.50
CA ASN A 265 9.59 11.63 2.61
C ASN A 265 11.02 11.16 2.33
N MET A 266 11.95 12.14 2.26
CA MET A 266 13.35 11.91 1.89
C MET A 266 14.27 11.74 3.11
N LEU A 267 13.73 11.76 4.32
CA LEU A 267 14.51 11.56 5.53
C LEU A 267 14.91 10.08 5.63
N ASP A 268 16.16 9.92 5.90
CA ASP A 268 16.83 8.64 6.13
C ASP A 268 17.02 8.44 7.63
#